data_41c3d9b22356cf60681322d6a03a3591
#
_entry.id   41c3d9b22356cf60681322d6a03a3591
#
_cell.length_a   1.000
_cell.length_b   1.000
_cell.length_c   1.000
_cell.angle_alpha   90.00
_cell.angle_beta   90.00
_cell.angle_gamma   90.00
#
_symmetry.space_group_name_H-M   'P 1'
#
loop_
_entity.id
_entity.type
_entity.pdbx_description
1 polymer ?
#
loop_
_entity_poly.entity_id
_entity_poly.type
_entity_poly.pdbx_seq_one_letter_code
_entity_poly.pdbx_strand_id
1 'polypeptide(L)'
;MTDAEAKPPAQADRSQHLAALHSGWETPPDVVARAIAEVTKAALLDLRRIVAGEQNEVYDVTLERAPSLIVRISHRGPLTHEREAWVLGECASRGILAPRIRALRTVQVADEQRSIMVMEKLPGERLCDVDPATLDLPRVLGQLGEWLSGLHSIPVSGFGYLDGTGTGFRATLDKWLAESLSEAAPTFEEAGVSVGLDVGAIRSWLQEIKEAFEAAPPAAVLLHNDLLANHVLVHDGQLSGVIDFGEVASEPAALDFARWDFNEGHRFPVELIQVGYGNDSLFQPPNDRIYRALWLSTGLWLMHWYHRTGFKPGVERARDRLVTRK
;
A
#
# COMPACT_ATOMS: atom_id res chain seq x y z
N MET A 1 -33.64 17.15 -8.93
CA MET A 1 -33.45 16.36 -7.70
C MET A 1 -32.63 15.15 -8.13
N THR A 2 -31.32 15.23 -8.01
CA THR A 2 -30.39 14.13 -8.34
C THR A 2 -30.30 13.26 -7.10
N ASP A 3 -30.75 12.02 -7.23
CA ASP A 3 -30.56 10.99 -6.21
C ASP A 3 -29.05 10.82 -5.95
N ALA A 4 -28.59 11.28 -4.80
CA ALA A 4 -27.29 10.94 -4.30
C ALA A 4 -27.31 9.44 -3.97
N GLU A 5 -26.67 8.62 -4.80
CA GLU A 5 -26.50 7.20 -4.54
C GLU A 5 -25.92 7.03 -3.12
N ALA A 6 -26.71 6.40 -2.25
CA ALA A 6 -26.31 6.12 -0.88
C ALA A 6 -25.10 5.18 -0.92
N LYS A 7 -23.96 5.63 -0.38
CA LYS A 7 -22.77 4.81 -0.24
C LYS A 7 -23.10 3.48 0.45
N PRO A 8 -22.56 2.35 -0.01
CA PRO A 8 -22.81 1.06 0.64
C PRO A 8 -22.43 1.12 2.13
N PRO A 9 -23.18 0.45 3.03
CA PRO A 9 -23.04 0.57 4.48
C PRO A 9 -21.60 0.33 5.01
N ALA A 10 -20.84 -0.54 4.38
CA ALA A 10 -19.42 -0.78 4.71
C ALA A 10 -18.50 0.43 4.46
N GLN A 11 -18.85 1.29 3.49
CA GLN A 11 -18.09 2.51 3.18
C GLN A 11 -18.47 3.66 4.13
N ALA A 12 -19.70 3.68 4.61
CA ALA A 12 -20.17 4.64 5.62
C ALA A 12 -19.49 4.39 6.97
N ASP A 13 -19.34 3.14 7.39
CA ASP A 13 -18.70 2.74 8.64
C ASP A 13 -17.20 3.10 8.65
N ARG A 14 -16.49 2.84 7.55
CA ARG A 14 -15.07 3.21 7.41
C ARG A 14 -14.88 4.73 7.42
N SER A 15 -15.77 5.48 6.78
CA SER A 15 -15.70 6.94 6.77
C SER A 15 -15.89 7.53 8.17
N GLN A 16 -16.78 6.97 8.99
CA GLN A 16 -16.98 7.39 10.38
C GLN A 16 -15.77 7.06 11.26
N HIS A 17 -15.19 5.87 11.09
CA HIS A 17 -13.96 5.47 11.79
C HIS A 17 -12.81 6.43 11.47
N LEU A 18 -12.56 6.73 10.20
CA LEU A 18 -11.52 7.66 9.78
C LEU A 18 -11.78 9.09 10.29
N ALA A 19 -13.03 9.56 10.24
CA ALA A 19 -13.38 10.86 10.79
C ALA A 19 -13.12 10.96 12.30
N ALA A 20 -13.45 9.90 13.05
CA ALA A 20 -13.17 9.83 14.49
C ALA A 20 -11.67 9.80 14.78
N LEU A 21 -10.89 9.01 14.03
CA LEU A 21 -9.43 8.95 14.16
C LEU A 21 -8.79 10.32 13.86
N HIS A 22 -9.19 10.94 12.76
CA HIS A 22 -8.64 12.23 12.33
C HIS A 22 -9.11 13.40 13.19
N SER A 23 -10.20 13.27 13.96
CA SER A 23 -10.64 14.35 14.88
C SER A 23 -9.67 14.61 16.01
N GLY A 24 -8.84 13.61 16.37
CA GLY A 24 -7.76 13.75 17.35
C GLY A 24 -6.43 14.24 16.76
N TRP A 25 -6.34 14.42 15.45
CA TRP A 25 -5.13 14.81 14.74
C TRP A 25 -5.24 16.27 14.31
N GLU A 26 -4.67 17.17 15.09
CA GLU A 26 -4.62 18.59 14.74
C GLU A 26 -3.18 19.09 14.76
N THR A 27 -2.64 19.38 13.58
CA THR A 27 -1.41 20.14 13.43
C THR A 27 -1.79 21.60 13.18
N PRO A 28 -1.28 22.56 13.97
CA PRO A 28 -1.59 23.98 13.75
C PRO A 28 -1.30 24.41 12.30
N PRO A 29 -2.23 25.13 11.63
CA PRO A 29 -2.08 25.51 10.22
C PRO A 29 -0.80 26.32 9.93
N ASP A 30 -0.32 27.09 10.89
CA ASP A 30 0.93 27.87 10.76
C ASP A 30 2.18 26.96 10.73
N VAL A 31 2.15 25.79 11.38
CA VAL A 31 3.23 24.79 11.30
C VAL A 31 3.28 24.21 9.90
N VAL A 32 2.12 23.88 9.32
CA VAL A 32 2.02 23.39 7.94
C VAL A 32 2.46 24.46 6.96
N ALA A 33 1.98 25.68 7.12
CA ALA A 33 2.34 26.82 6.25
C ALA A 33 3.85 27.10 6.29
N ARG A 34 4.50 27.03 7.45
CA ARG A 34 5.97 27.17 7.56
C ARG A 34 6.70 26.08 6.78
N ALA A 35 6.29 24.82 6.90
CA ALA A 35 6.90 23.73 6.16
C ALA A 35 6.77 23.92 4.63
N ILE A 36 5.65 24.46 4.16
CA ILE A 36 5.43 24.80 2.75
C ILE A 36 6.35 25.96 2.33
N ALA A 37 6.47 27.02 3.14
CA ALA A 37 7.29 28.19 2.85
C ALA A 37 8.79 27.88 2.74
N GLU A 38 9.27 26.78 3.34
CA GLU A 38 10.66 26.33 3.20
C GLU A 38 10.96 25.79 1.80
N VAL A 39 9.98 25.25 1.08
CA VAL A 39 10.18 24.60 -0.21
C VAL A 39 9.77 25.44 -1.40
N THR A 40 9.02 26.50 -1.17
CA THR A 40 8.54 27.40 -2.23
C THR A 40 8.34 28.83 -1.73
N LYS A 41 8.51 29.80 -2.66
CA LYS A 41 8.15 31.23 -2.45
C LYS A 41 6.77 31.56 -3.03
N ALA A 42 6.09 30.59 -3.67
CA ALA A 42 4.76 30.81 -4.22
C ALA A 42 3.76 31.05 -3.10
N ALA A 43 2.79 31.90 -3.32
CA ALA A 43 1.75 32.17 -2.35
C ALA A 43 0.85 30.94 -2.18
N LEU A 44 0.51 30.62 -0.93
CA LEU A 44 -0.45 29.58 -0.58
C LEU A 44 -1.86 30.10 -0.91
N LEU A 45 -2.57 29.43 -1.82
CA LEU A 45 -3.95 29.76 -2.20
C LEU A 45 -4.97 28.95 -1.41
N ASP A 46 -4.70 27.64 -1.21
CA ASP A 46 -5.61 26.74 -0.49
C ASP A 46 -4.82 25.66 0.24
N LEU A 47 -5.34 25.27 1.41
CA LEU A 47 -4.82 24.20 2.26
C LEU A 47 -5.98 23.29 2.67
N ARG A 48 -6.22 22.25 1.89
CA ARG A 48 -7.35 21.34 2.10
C ARG A 48 -6.90 20.06 2.76
N ARG A 49 -7.45 19.77 3.94
CA ARG A 49 -7.21 18.49 4.61
C ARG A 49 -7.89 17.34 3.88
N ILE A 50 -7.15 16.25 3.69
CA ILE A 50 -7.65 14.99 3.14
C ILE A 50 -7.84 14.02 4.31
N VAL A 51 -9.08 13.62 4.58
CA VAL A 51 -9.41 12.60 5.58
C VAL A 51 -9.38 11.23 4.89
N ALA A 52 -8.19 10.66 4.80
CA ALA A 52 -7.96 9.34 4.19
C ALA A 52 -6.72 8.69 4.83
N GLY A 53 -6.76 7.35 4.96
CA GLY A 53 -5.68 6.60 5.60
C GLY A 53 -5.73 6.65 7.14
N GLU A 54 -4.95 5.77 7.77
CA GLU A 54 -4.97 5.55 9.22
C GLU A 54 -3.66 5.93 9.91
N GLN A 55 -2.72 6.52 9.16
CA GLN A 55 -1.36 6.74 9.66
C GLN A 55 -0.91 8.19 9.66
N ASN A 56 -1.41 9.00 8.73
CA ASN A 56 -0.93 10.35 8.51
C ASN A 56 -2.08 11.35 8.40
N GLU A 57 -1.82 12.54 8.90
CA GLU A 57 -2.59 13.74 8.56
C GLU A 57 -2.09 14.25 7.21
N VAL A 58 -2.99 14.43 6.24
CA VAL A 58 -2.63 14.75 4.85
C VAL A 58 -3.30 16.05 4.41
N TYR A 59 -2.53 16.92 3.75
CA TYR A 59 -3.02 18.16 3.15
C TYR A 59 -2.72 18.22 1.66
N ASP A 60 -3.73 18.60 0.89
CA ASP A 60 -3.63 19.01 -0.51
C ASP A 60 -3.39 20.53 -0.54
N VAL A 61 -2.29 20.94 -1.14
CA VAL A 61 -1.80 22.32 -1.12
C VAL A 61 -1.87 22.91 -2.51
N THR A 62 -2.65 23.97 -2.69
CA THR A 62 -2.71 24.73 -3.94
C THR A 62 -1.88 26.00 -3.82
N LEU A 63 -1.00 26.23 -4.78
CA LEU A 63 -0.06 27.35 -4.83
C LEU A 63 -0.36 28.27 -6.01
N GLU A 64 -0.03 29.55 -5.87
CA GLU A 64 -0.14 30.50 -6.97
C GLU A 64 0.97 30.28 -8.00
N ARG A 65 0.59 29.92 -9.23
CA ARG A 65 1.51 29.74 -10.38
C ARG A 65 2.67 28.79 -10.14
N ALA A 66 2.45 27.79 -9.28
CA ALA A 66 3.42 26.73 -8.99
C ALA A 66 2.70 25.38 -8.89
N PRO A 67 3.38 24.26 -9.09
CA PRO A 67 2.81 22.93 -8.92
C PRO A 67 2.25 22.73 -7.51
N SER A 68 1.11 22.07 -7.41
CA SER A 68 0.51 21.69 -6.12
C SER A 68 1.41 20.72 -5.35
N LEU A 69 1.27 20.74 -4.03
CA LEU A 69 2.03 19.88 -3.12
C LEU A 69 1.08 19.01 -2.29
N ILE A 70 1.63 17.95 -1.76
CA ILE A 70 1.04 17.13 -0.69
C ILE A 70 1.92 17.28 0.54
N VAL A 71 1.28 17.55 1.69
CA VAL A 71 1.95 17.51 2.99
C VAL A 71 1.41 16.34 3.80
N ARG A 72 2.30 15.47 4.27
CA ARG A 72 1.98 14.36 5.17
C ARG A 72 2.62 14.60 6.53
N ILE A 73 1.86 14.39 7.59
CA ILE A 73 2.31 14.59 8.97
C ILE A 73 2.02 13.31 9.75
N SER A 74 3.07 12.72 10.30
CA SER A 74 2.94 11.52 11.12
C SER A 74 2.80 11.87 12.59
N HIS A 75 1.83 11.25 13.22
CA HIS A 75 1.63 11.27 14.68
C HIS A 75 2.33 10.10 15.40
N ARG A 76 3.12 9.29 14.68
CA ARG A 76 3.81 8.10 15.21
C ARG A 76 5.28 8.35 15.59
N GLY A 77 5.71 9.60 15.58
CA GLY A 77 7.06 10.01 15.95
C GLY A 77 7.91 10.53 14.78
N PRO A 78 9.13 11.02 15.09
CA PRO A 78 9.94 11.81 14.16
C PRO A 78 10.55 11.01 13.00
N LEU A 79 10.74 9.69 13.15
CA LEU A 79 11.43 8.84 12.16
C LEU A 79 10.48 8.06 11.24
N THR A 80 9.17 8.26 11.35
CA THR A 80 8.18 7.46 10.65
C THR A 80 8.30 7.52 9.12
N HIS A 81 8.73 8.67 8.55
CA HIS A 81 8.85 8.84 7.11
C HIS A 81 10.24 8.48 6.53
N GLU A 82 11.20 8.02 7.33
CA GLU A 82 12.57 7.74 6.83
C GLU A 82 12.58 6.64 5.76
N ARG A 83 11.86 5.55 6.00
CA ARG A 83 11.72 4.45 5.04
C ARG A 83 11.10 4.91 3.73
N GLU A 84 9.99 5.64 3.82
CA GLU A 84 9.31 6.20 2.65
C GLU A 84 10.22 7.20 1.91
N ALA A 85 10.94 8.03 2.64
CA ALA A 85 11.87 9.00 2.06
C ALA A 85 13.02 8.31 1.30
N TRP A 86 13.54 7.21 1.86
CA TRP A 86 14.57 6.43 1.20
C TRP A 86 14.07 5.89 -0.15
N VAL A 87 12.94 5.18 -0.18
CA VAL A 87 12.43 4.59 -1.42
C VAL A 87 12.03 5.65 -2.46
N LEU A 88 11.43 6.75 -2.05
CA LEU A 88 11.10 7.86 -2.96
C LEU A 88 12.36 8.50 -3.56
N GLY A 89 13.46 8.59 -2.78
CA GLY A 89 14.77 9.01 -3.27
C GLY A 89 15.34 8.04 -4.33
N GLU A 90 15.23 6.73 -4.09
CA GLU A 90 15.64 5.69 -5.03
C GLU A 90 14.79 5.73 -6.32
N CYS A 91 13.47 5.89 -6.22
CA CYS A 91 12.59 6.08 -7.36
C CYS A 91 12.99 7.30 -8.19
N ALA A 92 13.21 8.44 -7.53
CA ALA A 92 13.60 9.68 -8.22
C ALA A 92 14.92 9.55 -8.97
N SER A 93 15.91 8.86 -8.40
CA SER A 93 17.23 8.64 -9.01
C SER A 93 17.17 7.77 -10.28
N ARG A 94 16.15 6.91 -10.39
CA ARG A 94 15.95 5.96 -11.51
C ARG A 94 14.84 6.38 -12.48
N GLY A 95 14.18 7.52 -12.23
CA GLY A 95 13.08 7.99 -13.06
C GLY A 95 11.79 7.15 -12.93
N ILE A 96 11.64 6.42 -11.84
CA ILE A 96 10.41 5.68 -11.53
C ILE A 96 9.33 6.68 -11.10
N LEU A 97 8.13 6.57 -11.66
CA LEU A 97 7.03 7.49 -11.44
C LEU A 97 6.48 7.39 -10.01
N ALA A 98 6.91 8.29 -9.14
CA ALA A 98 6.55 8.40 -7.73
C ALA A 98 6.62 9.86 -7.28
N PRO A 99 5.98 10.27 -6.17
CA PRO A 99 6.09 11.62 -5.64
C PRO A 99 7.54 12.01 -5.33
N ARG A 100 7.95 13.22 -5.70
CA ARG A 100 9.26 13.75 -5.34
C ARG A 100 9.18 14.51 -4.03
N ILE A 101 10.04 14.12 -3.08
CA ILE A 101 10.14 14.83 -1.80
C ILE A 101 10.80 16.20 -2.03
N ARG A 102 10.19 17.24 -1.48
CA ARG A 102 10.68 18.61 -1.43
C ARG A 102 11.29 18.95 -0.09
N ALA A 103 10.72 18.44 0.99
CA ALA A 103 11.29 18.53 2.34
C ALA A 103 10.85 17.37 3.21
N LEU A 104 11.73 16.96 4.11
CA LEU A 104 11.42 16.08 5.25
C LEU A 104 11.96 16.77 6.51
N ARG A 105 11.13 16.98 7.51
CA ARG A 105 11.45 17.69 8.74
C ARG A 105 10.85 17.02 9.95
N THR A 106 11.55 17.13 11.07
CA THR A 106 10.96 16.93 12.39
C THR A 106 10.58 18.29 12.95
N VAL A 107 9.35 18.43 13.41
CA VAL A 107 8.83 19.64 14.02
C VAL A 107 8.31 19.37 15.42
N GLN A 108 8.44 20.37 16.30
CA GLN A 108 7.82 20.33 17.62
C GLN A 108 6.40 20.88 17.52
N VAL A 109 5.40 20.09 17.94
CA VAL A 109 3.99 20.51 18.03
C VAL A 109 3.53 20.20 19.43
N ALA A 110 3.33 21.25 20.25
CA ALA A 110 3.16 21.13 21.71
C ALA A 110 4.31 20.29 22.31
N ASP A 111 3.99 19.21 23.01
CA ASP A 111 4.96 18.34 23.68
C ASP A 111 5.42 17.15 22.80
N GLU A 112 4.97 17.08 21.53
CA GLU A 112 5.25 15.97 20.62
C GLU A 112 6.16 16.38 19.47
N GLN A 113 7.06 15.48 19.09
CA GLN A 113 7.81 15.58 17.82
C GLN A 113 7.07 14.85 16.72
N ARG A 114 6.81 15.54 15.61
CA ARG A 114 6.13 14.99 14.44
C ARG A 114 7.02 15.06 13.21
N SER A 115 6.97 14.03 12.37
CA SER A 115 7.60 14.07 11.06
C SER A 115 6.66 14.73 10.07
N ILE A 116 7.16 15.74 9.35
CA ILE A 116 6.45 16.40 8.23
C ILE A 116 7.21 16.13 6.95
N MET A 117 6.53 15.57 5.95
CA MET A 117 7.03 15.36 4.60
C MET A 117 6.23 16.20 3.61
N VAL A 118 6.92 17.04 2.86
CA VAL A 118 6.35 17.85 1.77
C VAL A 118 6.81 17.23 0.45
N MET A 119 5.87 16.90 -0.43
CA MET A 119 6.15 16.26 -1.71
C MET A 119 5.36 16.89 -2.86
N GLU A 120 5.79 16.65 -4.09
CA GLU A 120 5.04 17.01 -5.28
C GLU A 120 3.73 16.24 -5.35
N LYS A 121 2.66 16.90 -5.72
CA LYS A 121 1.40 16.24 -6.05
C LYS A 121 1.49 15.70 -7.47
N LEU A 122 1.33 14.40 -7.63
CA LEU A 122 1.23 13.79 -8.95
C LEU A 122 -0.10 14.19 -9.61
N PRO A 123 -0.12 14.41 -10.94
CA PRO A 123 -1.36 14.71 -11.66
C PRO A 123 -2.23 13.45 -11.82
N GLY A 124 -3.51 13.67 -12.07
CA GLY A 124 -4.46 12.62 -12.42
C GLY A 124 -5.41 12.24 -11.29
N GLU A 125 -6.18 11.18 -11.56
CA GLU A 125 -7.20 10.61 -10.68
C GLU A 125 -6.73 9.22 -10.21
N ARG A 126 -7.26 8.76 -9.08
CA ARG A 126 -6.96 7.40 -8.60
C ARG A 126 -7.66 6.39 -9.50
N LEU A 127 -6.97 5.31 -9.85
CA LEU A 127 -7.52 4.26 -10.72
C LEU A 127 -8.84 3.69 -10.17
N CYS A 128 -9.01 3.61 -8.85
CA CYS A 128 -10.26 3.16 -8.23
C CYS A 128 -11.46 4.07 -8.50
N ASP A 129 -11.24 5.35 -8.80
CA ASP A 129 -12.28 6.35 -9.04
C ASP A 129 -12.64 6.47 -10.54
N VAL A 130 -11.84 5.89 -11.43
CA VAL A 130 -12.09 5.89 -12.87
C VAL A 130 -12.94 4.69 -13.28
N ASP A 131 -13.89 4.91 -14.19
CA ASP A 131 -14.64 3.80 -14.80
C ASP A 131 -13.70 2.97 -15.71
N PRO A 132 -13.48 1.67 -15.41
CA PRO A 132 -12.62 0.82 -16.21
C PRO A 132 -13.00 0.76 -17.69
N ALA A 133 -14.29 0.94 -18.02
CA ALA A 133 -14.77 0.92 -19.40
C ALA A 133 -14.29 2.14 -20.24
N THR A 134 -13.83 3.20 -19.58
CA THR A 134 -13.30 4.41 -20.23
C THR A 134 -11.79 4.38 -20.45
N LEU A 135 -11.11 3.33 -19.96
CA LEU A 135 -9.66 3.18 -20.02
C LEU A 135 -9.22 2.12 -21.02
N ASP A 136 -8.08 2.33 -21.62
CA ASP A 136 -7.29 1.26 -22.23
C ASP A 136 -6.58 0.48 -21.11
N LEU A 137 -7.32 -0.45 -20.46
CA LEU A 137 -6.80 -1.23 -19.34
C LEU A 137 -5.51 -1.98 -19.66
N PRO A 138 -5.36 -2.66 -20.84
CA PRO A 138 -4.10 -3.28 -21.23
C PRO A 138 -2.93 -2.32 -21.18
N ARG A 139 -3.12 -1.10 -21.66
CA ARG A 139 -2.09 -0.07 -21.64
C ARG A 139 -1.75 0.39 -20.23
N VAL A 140 -2.75 0.79 -19.43
CA VAL A 140 -2.52 1.34 -18.08
C VAL A 140 -1.93 0.28 -17.15
N LEU A 141 -2.48 -0.94 -17.15
CA LEU A 141 -2.00 -2.01 -16.29
C LEU A 141 -0.67 -2.59 -16.79
N GLY A 142 -0.42 -2.58 -18.12
CA GLY A 142 0.90 -2.88 -18.67
C GLY A 142 1.96 -1.89 -18.17
N GLN A 143 1.67 -0.58 -18.20
CA GLN A 143 2.56 0.44 -17.64
C GLN A 143 2.78 0.27 -16.13
N LEU A 144 1.76 -0.18 -15.38
CA LEU A 144 1.91 -0.52 -13.96
C LEU A 144 2.86 -1.73 -13.77
N GLY A 145 2.81 -2.71 -14.67
CA GLY A 145 3.74 -3.83 -14.70
C GLY A 145 5.19 -3.39 -14.94
N GLU A 146 5.41 -2.54 -15.94
CA GLU A 146 6.73 -1.92 -16.20
C GLU A 146 7.23 -1.13 -14.99
N TRP A 147 6.33 -0.37 -14.34
CA TRP A 147 6.62 0.37 -13.12
C TRP A 147 7.06 -0.55 -11.98
N LEU A 148 6.35 -1.68 -11.75
CA LEU A 148 6.72 -2.70 -10.76
C LEU A 148 8.08 -3.32 -11.08
N SER A 149 8.38 -3.61 -12.34
CA SER A 149 9.68 -4.12 -12.76
C SER A 149 10.81 -3.15 -12.39
N GLY A 150 10.57 -1.86 -12.59
CA GLY A 150 11.48 -0.80 -12.15
C GLY A 150 11.67 -0.77 -10.64
N LEU A 151 10.58 -0.79 -9.87
CA LEU A 151 10.62 -0.78 -8.41
C LEU A 151 11.37 -2.00 -7.86
N HIS A 152 11.02 -3.21 -8.33
CA HIS A 152 11.63 -4.47 -7.90
C HIS A 152 13.12 -4.59 -8.29
N SER A 153 13.60 -3.75 -9.22
CA SER A 153 15.03 -3.70 -9.57
C SER A 153 15.89 -2.91 -8.59
N ILE A 154 15.28 -2.17 -7.66
CA ILE A 154 16.00 -1.41 -6.63
C ILE A 154 16.60 -2.39 -5.62
N PRO A 155 17.93 -2.36 -5.38
CA PRO A 155 18.56 -3.31 -4.47
C PRO A 155 18.11 -3.10 -3.02
N VAL A 156 17.79 -4.20 -2.36
CA VAL A 156 17.48 -4.29 -0.94
C VAL A 156 18.20 -5.47 -0.30
N SER A 157 18.21 -5.55 1.02
CA SER A 157 18.78 -6.68 1.75
C SER A 157 17.83 -7.14 2.87
N GLY A 158 18.00 -8.38 3.33
CA GLY A 158 17.11 -8.94 4.36
C GLY A 158 15.68 -9.15 3.89
N PHE A 159 14.74 -9.32 4.83
CA PHE A 159 13.33 -9.59 4.60
C PHE A 159 12.43 -8.74 5.51
N GLY A 160 11.18 -8.54 5.09
CA GLY A 160 10.16 -7.80 5.82
C GLY A 160 10.26 -6.29 5.64
N TYR A 161 9.61 -5.55 6.52
CA TYR A 161 9.63 -4.09 6.47
C TYR A 161 11.06 -3.55 6.47
N LEU A 162 11.29 -2.49 5.69
CA LEU A 162 12.58 -1.84 5.57
C LEU A 162 12.83 -0.83 6.70
N ASP A 163 14.09 -0.60 7.00
CA ASP A 163 14.57 0.62 7.66
C ASP A 163 14.75 1.78 6.65
N GLY A 164 15.30 2.89 7.12
CA GLY A 164 15.61 4.05 6.26
C GLY A 164 16.81 3.88 5.33
N THR A 165 17.39 2.68 5.21
CA THR A 165 18.58 2.38 4.38
C THR A 165 18.34 1.28 3.34
N GLY A 166 17.11 0.75 3.24
CA GLY A 166 16.78 -0.34 2.34
C GLY A 166 17.11 -1.73 2.87
N THR A 167 17.26 -1.86 4.19
CA THR A 167 17.52 -3.14 4.85
C THR A 167 16.29 -3.64 5.58
N GLY A 168 15.88 -4.87 5.30
CA GLY A 168 14.77 -5.55 5.97
C GLY A 168 15.12 -5.94 7.42
N PHE A 169 14.13 -5.86 8.31
CA PHE A 169 14.34 -6.15 9.74
C PHE A 169 14.66 -7.61 10.04
N ARG A 170 14.46 -8.54 9.10
CA ARG A 170 14.79 -9.97 9.23
C ARG A 170 15.95 -10.31 8.31
N ALA A 171 16.95 -10.97 8.87
CA ALA A 171 18.15 -11.29 8.10
C ALA A 171 17.94 -12.41 7.07
N THR A 172 16.95 -13.29 7.29
CA THR A 172 16.73 -14.49 6.47
C THR A 172 15.25 -14.73 6.18
N LEU A 173 14.99 -15.47 5.09
CA LEU A 173 13.65 -15.94 4.73
C LEU A 173 13.03 -16.78 5.87
N ASP A 174 13.80 -17.68 6.50
CA ASP A 174 13.30 -18.54 7.56
C ASP A 174 12.78 -17.75 8.76
N LYS A 175 13.48 -16.66 9.15
CA LYS A 175 13.03 -15.78 10.22
C LYS A 175 11.75 -15.05 9.84
N TRP A 176 11.68 -14.56 8.60
CA TRP A 176 10.48 -13.90 8.09
C TRP A 176 9.28 -14.86 8.06
N LEU A 177 9.46 -16.10 7.57
CA LEU A 177 8.41 -17.13 7.55
C LEU A 177 7.94 -17.53 8.96
N ALA A 178 8.88 -17.71 9.89
CA ALA A 178 8.55 -18.05 11.27
C ALA A 178 7.62 -17.00 11.89
N GLU A 179 7.98 -15.73 11.82
CA GLU A 179 7.19 -14.63 12.38
C GLU A 179 5.88 -14.41 11.60
N SER A 180 5.94 -14.42 10.26
CA SER A 180 4.78 -14.10 9.42
C SER A 180 3.74 -15.21 9.32
N LEU A 181 4.08 -16.45 9.63
CA LEU A 181 3.17 -17.58 9.54
C LEU A 181 3.02 -18.32 10.87
N SER A 182 4.12 -18.86 11.44
CA SER A 182 4.03 -19.75 12.60
C SER A 182 3.60 -19.00 13.86
N GLU A 183 4.17 -17.84 14.12
CA GLU A 183 3.81 -16.99 15.26
C GLU A 183 2.46 -16.30 15.08
N ALA A 184 2.10 -15.99 13.82
CA ALA A 184 0.82 -15.38 13.49
C ALA A 184 -0.35 -16.39 13.38
N ALA A 185 -0.10 -17.69 13.32
CA ALA A 185 -1.12 -18.72 13.14
C ALA A 185 -2.31 -18.62 14.12
N PRO A 186 -2.11 -18.43 15.45
CA PRO A 186 -3.21 -18.26 16.38
C PRO A 186 -4.14 -17.10 16.03
N THR A 187 -3.58 -15.99 15.54
CA THR A 187 -4.37 -14.80 15.18
C THR A 187 -5.20 -15.02 13.92
N PHE A 188 -4.69 -15.81 12.97
CA PHE A 188 -5.44 -16.22 11.78
C PHE A 188 -6.58 -17.17 12.13
N GLU A 189 -6.34 -18.13 13.04
CA GLU A 189 -7.36 -19.04 13.55
C GLU A 189 -8.49 -18.26 14.25
N GLU A 190 -8.16 -17.34 15.15
CA GLU A 190 -9.14 -16.49 15.83
C GLU A 190 -10.00 -15.69 14.85
N ALA A 191 -9.35 -15.01 13.89
CA ALA A 191 -10.05 -14.22 12.88
C ALA A 191 -10.97 -15.10 12.02
N GLY A 192 -10.51 -16.26 11.58
CA GLY A 192 -11.28 -17.19 10.76
C GLY A 192 -12.48 -17.79 11.50
N VAL A 193 -12.30 -18.21 12.75
CA VAL A 193 -13.39 -18.71 13.59
C VAL A 193 -14.47 -17.66 13.79
N SER A 194 -14.12 -16.38 13.92
CA SER A 194 -15.07 -15.28 14.09
C SER A 194 -16.07 -15.16 12.92
N VAL A 195 -15.74 -15.69 11.76
CA VAL A 195 -16.58 -15.71 10.54
C VAL A 195 -16.96 -17.11 10.08
N GLY A 196 -16.83 -18.11 10.95
CA GLY A 196 -17.30 -19.47 10.72
C GLY A 196 -16.38 -20.33 9.84
N LEU A 197 -15.09 -19.99 9.71
CA LEU A 197 -14.12 -20.89 9.09
C LEU A 197 -13.74 -22.04 10.04
N ASP A 198 -13.51 -23.21 9.46
CA ASP A 198 -12.92 -24.34 10.17
C ASP A 198 -11.41 -24.10 10.39
N VAL A 199 -10.95 -24.33 11.62
CA VAL A 199 -9.53 -24.20 11.98
C VAL A 199 -8.64 -25.13 11.14
N GLY A 200 -9.15 -26.33 10.79
CA GLY A 200 -8.45 -27.29 9.94
C GLY A 200 -8.18 -26.73 8.54
N ALA A 201 -9.10 -25.94 7.97
CA ALA A 201 -8.90 -25.28 6.69
C ALA A 201 -7.76 -24.25 6.77
N ILE A 202 -7.73 -23.43 7.83
CA ILE A 202 -6.67 -22.43 8.03
C ILE A 202 -5.31 -23.10 8.17
N ARG A 203 -5.22 -24.15 8.99
CA ARG A 203 -3.99 -24.93 9.15
C ARG A 203 -3.52 -25.58 7.86
N SER A 204 -4.45 -26.04 7.02
CA SER A 204 -4.12 -26.60 5.69
C SER A 204 -3.52 -25.51 4.78
N TRP A 205 -4.07 -24.30 4.78
CA TRP A 205 -3.49 -23.18 4.02
C TRP A 205 -2.12 -22.77 4.53
N LEU A 206 -1.91 -22.71 5.84
CA LEU A 206 -0.59 -22.41 6.43
C LEU A 206 0.45 -23.48 6.06
N GLN A 207 0.05 -24.73 6.04
CA GLN A 207 0.92 -25.84 5.62
C GLN A 207 1.24 -25.73 4.12
N GLU A 208 0.26 -25.44 3.26
CA GLU A 208 0.47 -25.20 1.82
C GLU A 208 1.48 -24.07 1.57
N ILE A 209 1.34 -22.96 2.31
CA ILE A 209 2.27 -21.82 2.21
C ILE A 209 3.69 -22.28 2.58
N LYS A 210 3.86 -22.95 3.71
CA LYS A 210 5.15 -23.43 4.18
C LYS A 210 5.82 -24.35 3.15
N GLU A 211 5.10 -25.34 2.66
CA GLU A 211 5.61 -26.30 1.66
C GLU A 211 6.03 -25.64 0.34
N ALA A 212 5.27 -24.60 -0.11
CA ALA A 212 5.62 -23.87 -1.30
C ALA A 212 6.96 -23.14 -1.15
N PHE A 213 7.18 -22.47 -0.01
CA PHE A 213 8.43 -21.77 0.27
C PHE A 213 9.63 -22.69 0.50
N GLU A 214 9.41 -23.85 1.12
CA GLU A 214 10.46 -24.88 1.30
C GLU A 214 10.88 -25.48 -0.05
N ALA A 215 9.94 -25.69 -0.97
CA ALA A 215 10.21 -26.28 -2.28
C ALA A 215 10.95 -25.32 -3.24
N ALA A 216 10.69 -24.02 -3.17
CA ALA A 216 11.26 -23.01 -4.04
C ALA A 216 11.48 -21.68 -3.29
N PRO A 217 12.52 -21.55 -2.45
CA PRO A 217 12.79 -20.34 -1.68
C PRO A 217 12.97 -19.13 -2.59
N PRO A 218 12.09 -18.11 -2.56
CA PRO A 218 12.22 -16.96 -3.43
C PRO A 218 13.24 -15.95 -2.90
N ALA A 219 13.86 -15.21 -3.82
CA ALA A 219 14.63 -14.02 -3.47
C ALA A 219 13.70 -12.87 -3.08
N ALA A 220 14.17 -12.00 -2.19
CA ALA A 220 13.50 -10.75 -1.88
C ALA A 220 13.87 -9.64 -2.85
N VAL A 221 12.90 -8.78 -3.14
CA VAL A 221 13.04 -7.53 -3.88
C VAL A 221 12.34 -6.41 -3.12
N LEU A 222 12.55 -5.16 -3.55
CA LEU A 222 11.79 -4.04 -3.00
C LEU A 222 10.34 -4.11 -3.47
N LEU A 223 9.40 -4.23 -2.54
CA LEU A 223 7.96 -4.18 -2.81
C LEU A 223 7.37 -2.83 -2.44
N HIS A 224 6.30 -2.46 -3.14
CA HIS A 224 5.36 -1.44 -2.66
C HIS A 224 4.62 -1.93 -1.41
N ASN A 225 4.26 -3.19 -1.40
CA ASN A 225 3.64 -3.93 -0.30
C ASN A 225 2.23 -3.46 0.13
N ASP A 226 1.73 -2.36 -0.44
CA ASP A 226 0.34 -1.90 -0.33
C ASP A 226 -0.18 -1.38 -1.70
N LEU A 227 0.12 -2.15 -2.76
CA LEU A 227 -0.29 -1.79 -4.12
C LEU A 227 -1.80 -2.06 -4.31
N LEU A 228 -2.57 -0.97 -4.35
CA LEU A 228 -4.03 -0.97 -4.53
C LEU A 228 -4.42 0.06 -5.59
N ALA A 229 -5.61 -0.08 -6.17
CA ALA A 229 -6.10 0.85 -7.21
C ALA A 229 -6.26 2.31 -6.71
N ASN A 230 -6.45 2.52 -5.41
CA ASN A 230 -6.48 3.86 -4.80
C ASN A 230 -5.09 4.52 -4.67
N HIS A 231 -4.00 3.75 -4.84
CA HIS A 231 -2.62 4.25 -4.81
C HIS A 231 -2.03 4.43 -6.22
N VAL A 232 -2.73 3.99 -7.25
CA VAL A 232 -2.34 4.14 -8.66
C VAL A 232 -3.04 5.36 -9.24
N LEU A 233 -2.28 6.30 -9.83
CA LEU A 233 -2.81 7.50 -10.46
C LEU A 233 -2.75 7.40 -11.99
N VAL A 234 -3.83 7.83 -12.63
CA VAL A 234 -3.98 7.85 -14.09
C VAL A 234 -4.26 9.26 -14.56
N HIS A 235 -3.53 9.70 -15.56
CA HIS A 235 -3.69 11.02 -16.20
C HIS A 235 -3.63 10.87 -17.71
N ASP A 236 -4.60 11.44 -18.43
CA ASP A 236 -4.71 11.35 -19.89
C ASP A 236 -4.61 9.90 -20.43
N GLY A 237 -5.26 8.95 -19.72
CA GLY A 237 -5.30 7.55 -20.10
C GLY A 237 -3.98 6.79 -19.94
N GLN A 238 -3.05 7.29 -19.13
CA GLN A 238 -1.74 6.69 -18.85
C GLN A 238 -1.47 6.65 -17.36
N LEU A 239 -0.59 5.73 -16.93
CA LEU A 239 -0.05 5.73 -15.57
C LEU A 239 0.70 7.05 -15.32
N SER A 240 0.24 7.81 -14.34
CA SER A 240 0.90 9.03 -13.88
C SER A 240 1.90 8.75 -12.76
N GLY A 241 1.67 7.72 -11.98
CA GLY A 241 2.55 7.24 -10.93
C GLY A 241 1.81 6.50 -9.82
N VAL A 242 2.58 6.05 -8.84
CA VAL A 242 2.06 5.35 -7.66
C VAL A 242 2.41 6.14 -6.41
N ILE A 243 1.52 6.14 -5.43
CA ILE A 243 1.64 6.86 -4.16
C ILE A 243 1.54 5.91 -2.96
N ASP A 244 1.86 6.42 -1.78
CA ASP A 244 1.74 5.73 -0.48
C ASP A 244 2.74 4.60 -0.25
N PHE A 245 4.01 4.95 -0.17
CA PHE A 245 5.14 4.04 0.08
C PHE A 245 5.39 3.76 1.57
N GLY A 246 4.41 3.99 2.43
CA GLY A 246 4.54 3.78 3.87
C GLY A 246 4.78 2.32 4.29
N GLU A 247 4.35 1.35 3.48
CA GLU A 247 4.40 -0.08 3.79
C GLU A 247 5.49 -0.85 3.03
N VAL A 248 6.43 -0.16 2.38
CA VAL A 248 7.49 -0.83 1.59
C VAL A 248 8.24 -1.88 2.39
N ALA A 249 8.55 -2.99 1.71
CA ALA A 249 9.20 -4.15 2.32
C ALA A 249 10.18 -4.81 1.34
N SER A 250 11.05 -5.65 1.88
CA SER A 250 11.91 -6.56 1.14
C SER A 250 11.32 -7.96 1.23
N GLU A 251 10.58 -8.38 0.20
CA GLU A 251 9.84 -9.64 0.19
C GLU A 251 9.77 -10.22 -1.24
N PRO A 252 9.22 -11.43 -1.46
CA PRO A 252 9.16 -12.02 -2.79
C PRO A 252 8.35 -11.19 -3.78
N ALA A 253 8.87 -10.96 -5.00
CA ALA A 253 8.24 -10.14 -6.04
C ALA A 253 6.77 -10.48 -6.32
N ALA A 254 6.42 -11.76 -6.27
CA ALA A 254 5.06 -12.23 -6.51
C ALA A 254 4.03 -11.72 -5.48
N LEU A 255 4.46 -11.15 -4.33
CA LEU A 255 3.54 -10.68 -3.30
C LEU A 255 2.77 -9.42 -3.73
N ASP A 256 3.40 -8.45 -4.41
CA ASP A 256 2.66 -7.28 -4.91
C ASP A 256 1.56 -7.69 -5.91
N PHE A 257 1.83 -8.68 -6.76
CA PHE A 257 0.83 -9.25 -7.66
C PHE A 257 -0.27 -10.02 -6.93
N ALA A 258 0.09 -10.81 -5.93
CA ALA A 258 -0.88 -11.58 -5.14
C ALA A 258 -1.81 -10.66 -4.33
N ARG A 259 -1.28 -9.56 -3.79
CA ARG A 259 -2.05 -8.52 -3.09
C ARG A 259 -2.99 -7.79 -4.05
N TRP A 260 -2.48 -7.39 -5.22
CA TRP A 260 -3.31 -6.79 -6.26
C TRP A 260 -4.45 -7.72 -6.67
N ASP A 261 -4.13 -8.94 -7.07
CA ASP A 261 -5.13 -9.93 -7.48
C ASP A 261 -6.16 -10.18 -6.37
N PHE A 262 -5.70 -10.33 -5.13
CA PHE A 262 -6.62 -10.54 -4.00
C PHE A 262 -7.57 -9.36 -3.78
N ASN A 263 -7.14 -8.12 -3.93
CA ASN A 263 -7.94 -6.95 -3.65
C ASN A 263 -8.68 -6.42 -4.89
N GLU A 264 -8.02 -6.36 -6.03
CA GLU A 264 -8.41 -5.60 -7.21
C GLU A 264 -8.67 -6.48 -8.45
N GLY A 265 -8.23 -7.75 -8.45
CA GLY A 265 -8.27 -8.64 -9.63
C GLY A 265 -9.65 -8.83 -10.24
N HIS A 266 -10.71 -8.64 -9.47
CA HIS A 266 -12.09 -8.69 -9.98
C HIS A 266 -12.46 -7.50 -10.87
N ARG A 267 -11.73 -6.40 -10.78
CA ARG A 267 -11.95 -5.13 -11.49
C ARG A 267 -10.82 -4.82 -12.45
N PHE A 268 -9.61 -5.14 -12.05
CA PHE A 268 -8.37 -4.84 -12.75
C PHE A 268 -7.52 -6.12 -12.86
N PRO A 269 -7.63 -6.88 -13.98
CA PRO A 269 -6.99 -8.19 -14.13
C PRO A 269 -5.47 -8.13 -13.94
N VAL A 270 -4.96 -8.96 -13.04
CA VAL A 270 -3.52 -9.00 -12.70
C VAL A 270 -2.67 -9.46 -13.87
N GLU A 271 -3.24 -10.25 -14.79
CA GLU A 271 -2.57 -10.76 -15.99
C GLU A 271 -2.05 -9.63 -16.87
N LEU A 272 -2.76 -8.50 -16.92
CA LEU A 272 -2.34 -7.33 -17.70
C LEU A 272 -1.10 -6.67 -17.09
N ILE A 273 -0.98 -6.68 -15.74
CA ILE A 273 0.21 -6.21 -15.03
C ILE A 273 1.39 -7.17 -15.28
N GLN A 274 1.13 -8.48 -15.26
CA GLN A 274 2.15 -9.50 -15.53
C GLN A 274 2.79 -9.33 -16.91
N VAL A 275 1.98 -9.02 -17.92
CA VAL A 275 2.49 -8.76 -19.30
C VAL A 275 3.47 -7.60 -19.29
N GLY A 276 3.15 -6.49 -18.65
CA GLY A 276 4.03 -5.31 -18.58
C GLY A 276 5.27 -5.53 -17.71
N TYR A 277 5.18 -6.39 -16.70
CA TYR A 277 6.31 -6.73 -15.84
C TYR A 277 7.43 -7.48 -16.58
N GLY A 278 7.06 -8.29 -17.57
CA GLY A 278 8.02 -8.92 -18.49
C GLY A 278 8.82 -10.09 -17.91
N ASN A 279 8.43 -10.65 -16.75
CA ASN A 279 9.05 -11.84 -16.18
C ASN A 279 8.01 -12.92 -15.88
N ASP A 280 7.64 -13.68 -16.90
CA ASP A 280 6.62 -14.73 -16.81
C ASP A 280 7.02 -15.87 -15.86
N SER A 281 8.32 -16.05 -15.57
CA SER A 281 8.79 -17.15 -14.73
C SER A 281 8.24 -17.10 -13.32
N LEU A 282 7.83 -15.92 -12.82
CA LEU A 282 7.20 -15.77 -11.50
C LEU A 282 5.84 -16.46 -11.39
N PHE A 283 5.17 -16.70 -12.53
CA PHE A 283 3.80 -17.20 -12.61
C PHE A 283 3.72 -18.60 -13.25
N GLN A 284 4.88 -19.18 -13.60
CA GLN A 284 5.00 -20.50 -14.17
C GLN A 284 5.58 -21.51 -13.16
N PRO A 285 5.32 -22.80 -13.30
CA PRO A 285 5.94 -23.82 -12.47
C PRO A 285 7.49 -23.72 -12.45
N PRO A 286 8.11 -23.87 -11.26
CA PRO A 286 7.51 -24.17 -9.95
C PRO A 286 7.03 -22.94 -9.15
N ASN A 287 7.25 -21.70 -9.65
CA ASN A 287 7.01 -20.46 -8.90
C ASN A 287 5.52 -20.09 -8.77
N ASP A 288 4.65 -20.68 -9.60
CA ASP A 288 3.19 -20.53 -9.50
C ASP A 288 2.66 -20.95 -8.11
N ARG A 289 3.32 -21.93 -7.47
CA ARG A 289 3.00 -22.33 -6.08
C ARG A 289 3.31 -21.23 -5.08
N ILE A 290 4.41 -20.50 -5.28
CA ILE A 290 4.77 -19.34 -4.44
C ILE A 290 3.73 -18.23 -4.61
N TYR A 291 3.33 -17.93 -5.86
CA TYR A 291 2.27 -16.96 -6.12
C TYR A 291 0.97 -17.33 -5.39
N ARG A 292 0.54 -18.59 -5.49
CA ARG A 292 -0.64 -19.09 -4.79
C ARG A 292 -0.50 -19.00 -3.27
N ALA A 293 0.65 -19.38 -2.73
CA ALA A 293 0.96 -19.29 -1.30
C ALA A 293 0.87 -17.84 -0.78
N LEU A 294 1.42 -16.90 -1.54
CA LEU A 294 1.38 -15.47 -1.21
C LEU A 294 -0.03 -14.90 -1.31
N TRP A 295 -0.84 -15.40 -2.25
CA TRP A 295 -2.25 -15.04 -2.35
C TRP A 295 -3.06 -15.50 -1.12
N LEU A 296 -2.85 -16.75 -0.66
CA LEU A 296 -3.44 -17.27 0.58
C LEU A 296 -2.97 -16.46 1.80
N SER A 297 -1.67 -16.19 1.90
CA SER A 297 -1.10 -15.38 2.97
C SER A 297 -1.72 -13.98 3.01
N THR A 298 -1.91 -13.35 1.86
CA THR A 298 -2.60 -12.04 1.75
C THR A 298 -4.01 -12.09 2.34
N GLY A 299 -4.78 -13.13 2.00
CA GLY A 299 -6.13 -13.30 2.52
C GLY A 299 -6.17 -13.51 4.04
N LEU A 300 -5.27 -14.31 4.58
CA LEU A 300 -5.15 -14.56 6.03
C LEU A 300 -4.78 -13.26 6.77
N TRP A 301 -3.80 -12.50 6.27
CA TRP A 301 -3.39 -11.23 6.87
C TRP A 301 -4.48 -10.17 6.80
N LEU A 302 -5.21 -10.04 5.70
CA LEU A 302 -6.33 -9.12 5.59
C LEU A 302 -7.47 -9.51 6.53
N MET A 303 -7.78 -10.80 6.63
CA MET A 303 -8.79 -11.31 7.56
C MET A 303 -8.43 -10.96 9.02
N HIS A 304 -7.17 -11.19 9.41
CA HIS A 304 -6.65 -10.81 10.72
C HIS A 304 -6.71 -9.28 10.95
N TRP A 305 -6.25 -8.49 9.98
CA TRP A 305 -6.29 -7.03 10.07
C TRP A 305 -7.69 -6.49 10.30
N TYR A 306 -8.65 -6.95 9.50
CA TYR A 306 -10.05 -6.51 9.64
C TYR A 306 -10.68 -7.00 10.95
N HIS A 307 -10.31 -8.18 11.43
CA HIS A 307 -10.76 -8.69 12.72
C HIS A 307 -10.25 -7.80 13.86
N ARG A 308 -8.97 -7.49 13.86
CA ARG A 308 -8.33 -6.63 14.87
C ARG A 308 -8.88 -5.22 14.89
N THR A 309 -9.24 -4.67 13.74
CA THR A 309 -9.83 -3.32 13.63
C THR A 309 -11.34 -3.31 13.83
N GLY A 310 -11.98 -4.47 14.09
CA GLY A 310 -13.43 -4.58 14.30
C GLY A 310 -14.25 -4.46 13.02
N PHE A 311 -13.63 -4.48 11.84
CA PHE A 311 -14.31 -4.32 10.57
C PHE A 311 -14.83 -5.66 10.03
N LYS A 312 -15.91 -6.18 10.62
CA LYS A 312 -16.51 -7.48 10.28
C LYS A 312 -16.79 -7.70 8.78
N PRO A 313 -17.35 -6.74 8.01
CA PRO A 313 -17.54 -6.94 6.57
C PRO A 313 -16.25 -7.19 5.79
N GLY A 314 -15.12 -6.67 6.26
CA GLY A 314 -13.80 -6.95 5.69
C GLY A 314 -13.35 -8.38 5.96
N VAL A 315 -13.56 -8.88 7.19
CA VAL A 315 -13.27 -10.28 7.56
C VAL A 315 -14.06 -11.25 6.70
N GLU A 316 -15.36 -11.00 6.54
CA GLU A 316 -16.26 -11.82 5.71
C GLU A 316 -15.83 -11.84 4.24
N ARG A 317 -15.49 -10.69 3.67
CA ARG A 317 -14.97 -10.61 2.28
C ARG A 317 -13.67 -11.40 2.09
N ALA A 318 -12.72 -11.25 3.02
CA ALA A 318 -11.47 -11.99 2.95
C ALA A 318 -11.71 -13.50 3.03
N ARG A 319 -12.58 -13.97 3.95
CA ARG A 319 -13.03 -15.36 4.04
C ARG A 319 -13.62 -15.85 2.71
N ASP A 320 -14.59 -15.12 2.17
CA ASP A 320 -15.32 -15.53 0.95
C ASP A 320 -14.36 -15.70 -0.22
N ARG A 321 -13.39 -14.80 -0.37
CA ARG A 321 -12.36 -14.94 -1.40
C ARG A 321 -11.46 -16.16 -1.17
N LEU A 322 -11.01 -16.40 0.06
CA LEU A 322 -10.20 -17.57 0.39
C LEU A 322 -10.93 -18.89 0.09
N VAL A 323 -12.24 -18.95 0.35
CA VAL A 323 -13.05 -20.15 0.15
C VAL A 323 -13.45 -20.36 -1.31
N THR A 324 -13.71 -19.29 -2.08
CA THR A 324 -14.22 -19.39 -3.45
C THR A 324 -13.14 -19.61 -4.51
N ARG A 325 -11.88 -19.37 -4.21
CA ARG A 325 -10.79 -19.68 -5.14
C ARG A 325 -10.53 -21.18 -5.16
N LYS A 326 -11.00 -21.84 -6.22
CA LYS A 326 -10.68 -23.21 -6.58
C LYS A 326 -9.40 -23.29 -7.42
#